data_22eabda7ebea59f3e67ef83133fad292
#
_entry.id   22eabda7ebea59f3e67ef83133fad292
#
_cell.length_a   1.000
_cell.length_b   1.000
_cell.length_c   1.000
_cell.angle_alpha   90.00
_cell.angle_beta   90.00
_cell.angle_gamma   90.00
#
_symmetry.space_group_name_H-M   'P 1'
#
loop_
_entity.id
_entity.type
_entity.pdbx_description
1 polymer ?
#
loop_
_entity_poly.entity_id
_entity_poly.type
_entity_poly.pdbx_seq_one_letter_code
_entity_poly.pdbx_strand_id
1 'polypeptide(L)'
;MKLKALIFALVASAAFAHEGVELGPNGGRILEFSKNETMHGEVTVKGEKFHIALLDKDMKPVPLAAQSLAVTTGDRGNPQKLTVEKDATGFVVPKVKAGEWLILQYKNAADAKAITARFEYNTVICEECKAEEWVCKCKEAEEKKK
;
A
#
# COMPACT_ATOMS: atom_id res chain seq x y z
N MET A 1 -1.20 55.78 26.83
CA MET A 1 -1.52 54.35 26.88
C MET A 1 -1.09 53.75 25.56
N LYS A 2 -0.02 52.92 25.57
CA LYS A 2 0.52 52.26 24.35
C LYS A 2 -0.02 50.83 24.31
N LEU A 3 -0.97 50.57 23.42
CA LEU A 3 -1.53 49.23 23.17
C LEU A 3 -0.55 48.40 22.36
N LYS A 4 0.08 47.42 23.01
CA LYS A 4 0.96 46.43 22.30
C LYS A 4 0.06 45.33 21.75
N ALA A 5 -0.13 45.35 20.44
CA ALA A 5 -0.77 44.23 19.73
C ALA A 5 0.19 43.04 19.70
N LEU A 6 -0.18 41.97 20.38
CA LEU A 6 0.52 40.68 20.35
C LEU A 6 0.01 39.89 19.15
N ILE A 7 0.82 39.83 18.10
CA ILE A 7 0.52 38.98 16.92
C ILE A 7 0.90 37.55 17.29
N PHE A 8 -0.11 36.71 17.49
CA PHE A 8 0.08 35.25 17.62
C PHE A 8 0.22 34.67 16.23
N ALA A 9 1.44 34.34 15.85
CA ALA A 9 1.71 33.59 14.63
C ALA A 9 1.28 32.14 14.85
N LEU A 10 0.16 31.75 14.22
CA LEU A 10 -0.31 30.37 14.17
C LEU A 10 0.60 29.62 13.21
N VAL A 11 1.58 28.90 13.71
CA VAL A 11 2.37 27.95 12.91
C VAL A 11 1.49 26.72 12.68
N ALA A 12 0.89 26.63 11.51
CA ALA A 12 0.24 25.42 11.04
C ALA A 12 1.31 24.36 10.79
N SER A 13 1.53 23.47 11.73
CA SER A 13 2.32 22.27 11.54
C SER A 13 1.56 21.36 10.59
N ALA A 14 2.02 21.26 9.33
CA ALA A 14 1.57 20.23 8.42
C ALA A 14 2.04 18.89 8.99
N ALA A 15 1.14 18.18 9.64
CA ALA A 15 1.35 16.80 10.02
C ALA A 15 1.37 16.00 8.71
N PHE A 16 2.54 15.66 8.23
CA PHE A 16 2.71 14.60 7.24
C PHE A 16 2.36 13.29 7.98
N ALA A 17 1.14 12.81 7.81
CA ALA A 17 0.76 11.47 8.18
C ALA A 17 1.57 10.51 7.29
N HIS A 18 2.70 10.04 7.77
CA HIS A 18 3.36 8.89 7.21
C HIS A 18 2.51 7.69 7.60
N GLU A 19 1.66 7.24 6.67
CA GLU A 19 0.96 5.98 6.81
C GLU A 19 2.01 4.88 6.98
N GLY A 20 2.05 4.26 8.16
CA GLY A 20 2.92 3.13 8.46
C GLY A 20 2.62 1.96 7.51
N VAL A 21 3.57 1.04 7.36
CA VAL A 21 3.34 -0.20 6.61
C VAL A 21 2.60 -1.16 7.51
N GLU A 22 1.35 -1.48 7.18
CA GLU A 22 0.59 -2.55 7.82
C GLU A 22 0.94 -3.89 7.17
N LEU A 23 1.13 -4.94 7.96
CA LEU A 23 1.36 -6.30 7.48
C LEU A 23 0.14 -7.19 7.75
N GLY A 24 -0.19 -7.99 6.76
CA GLY A 24 -1.25 -8.97 6.83
C GLY A 24 -0.85 -10.29 7.50
N PRO A 25 -1.78 -11.25 7.54
CA PRO A 25 -1.57 -12.54 8.20
C PRO A 25 -0.45 -13.38 7.60
N ASN A 26 -0.09 -13.15 6.35
CA ASN A 26 1.02 -13.85 5.69
C ASN A 26 2.34 -13.05 5.70
N GLY A 27 2.40 -11.96 6.47
CA GLY A 27 3.57 -11.09 6.55
C GLY A 27 3.78 -10.19 5.32
N GLY A 28 2.81 -10.13 4.43
CA GLY A 28 2.80 -9.24 3.27
C GLY A 28 2.32 -7.83 3.61
N ARG A 29 2.62 -6.87 2.73
CA ARG A 29 2.16 -5.50 2.86
C ARG A 29 0.66 -5.41 2.57
N ILE A 30 -0.11 -4.78 3.45
CA ILE A 30 -1.51 -4.47 3.24
C ILE A 30 -1.65 -3.22 2.36
N LEU A 31 -2.54 -3.32 1.38
CA LEU A 31 -3.02 -2.21 0.56
C LEU A 31 -4.52 -2.09 0.72
N GLU A 32 -5.03 -0.86 0.81
CA GLU A 32 -6.45 -0.59 0.92
C GLU A 32 -7.13 -0.65 -0.46
N PHE A 33 -8.10 -1.54 -0.62
CA PHE A 33 -8.88 -1.73 -1.85
C PHE A 33 -10.35 -1.29 -1.71
N SER A 34 -10.68 -0.63 -0.63
CA SER A 34 -11.98 -0.01 -0.41
C SER A 34 -11.83 1.35 0.26
N LYS A 35 -12.89 2.15 0.30
CA LYS A 35 -12.86 3.45 0.97
C LYS A 35 -13.15 3.36 2.48
N ASN A 36 -13.59 2.21 2.95
CA ASN A 36 -14.09 1.99 4.29
C ASN A 36 -13.44 0.77 4.97
N GLU A 37 -12.23 0.42 4.55
CA GLU A 37 -11.43 -0.67 5.14
C GLU A 37 -12.14 -2.03 5.18
N THR A 38 -12.97 -2.30 4.16
CA THR A 38 -13.72 -3.55 4.05
C THR A 38 -13.11 -4.56 3.08
N MET A 39 -12.14 -4.12 2.27
CA MET A 39 -11.41 -4.95 1.32
C MET A 39 -9.96 -4.52 1.24
N HIS A 40 -9.06 -5.45 1.44
CA HIS A 40 -7.63 -5.25 1.41
C HIS A 40 -6.96 -6.17 0.39
N GLY A 41 -5.79 -5.76 -0.07
CA GLY A 41 -4.88 -6.60 -0.82
C GLY A 41 -3.62 -6.86 -0.01
N GLU A 42 -3.30 -8.11 0.29
CA GLU A 42 -2.03 -8.46 0.92
C GLU A 42 -1.01 -8.83 -0.16
N VAL A 43 0.04 -8.03 -0.28
CA VAL A 43 1.12 -8.25 -1.26
C VAL A 43 2.25 -9.04 -0.61
N THR A 44 2.53 -10.22 -1.15
CA THR A 44 3.68 -11.06 -0.79
C THR A 44 4.56 -11.30 -2.00
N VAL A 45 5.84 -11.59 -1.78
CA VAL A 45 6.77 -12.01 -2.83
C VAL A 45 6.86 -13.53 -2.82
N LYS A 46 6.65 -14.14 -3.99
CA LYS A 46 6.81 -15.58 -4.23
C LYS A 46 7.71 -15.78 -5.45
N GLY A 47 9.00 -16.03 -5.22
CA GLY A 47 10.00 -16.09 -6.29
C GLY A 47 10.12 -14.76 -7.05
N GLU A 48 9.94 -14.80 -8.34
CA GLU A 48 9.99 -13.61 -9.22
C GLU A 48 8.61 -12.99 -9.49
N LYS A 49 7.64 -13.23 -8.61
CA LYS A 49 6.28 -12.70 -8.72
C LYS A 49 5.82 -12.10 -7.41
N PHE A 50 4.97 -11.07 -7.50
CA PHE A 50 4.11 -10.63 -6.42
C PHE A 50 2.83 -11.46 -6.45
N HIS A 51 2.40 -11.91 -5.29
CA HIS A 51 1.08 -12.49 -5.08
C HIS A 51 0.25 -11.53 -4.24
N ILE A 52 -0.96 -11.16 -4.72
CA ILE A 52 -1.86 -10.23 -4.07
C ILE A 52 -3.13 -11.00 -3.67
N ALA A 53 -3.21 -11.39 -2.40
CA ALA A 53 -4.39 -12.03 -1.83
C ALA A 53 -5.43 -10.98 -1.44
N LEU A 54 -6.73 -11.28 -1.64
CA LEU A 54 -7.80 -10.45 -1.15
C LEU A 54 -8.18 -10.83 0.28
N LEU A 55 -8.32 -9.83 1.14
CA LEU A 55 -8.73 -9.99 2.53
C LEU A 55 -9.92 -9.09 2.85
N ASP A 56 -10.83 -9.58 3.69
CA ASP A 56 -11.96 -8.80 4.20
C ASP A 56 -11.54 -7.87 5.36
N LYS A 57 -12.51 -7.18 5.96
CA LYS A 57 -12.31 -6.30 7.12
C LYS A 57 -11.71 -7.00 8.35
N ASP A 58 -11.85 -8.31 8.47
CA ASP A 58 -11.32 -9.13 9.56
C ASP A 58 -10.00 -9.84 9.18
N MET A 59 -9.37 -9.41 8.07
CA MET A 59 -8.16 -9.98 7.50
C MET A 59 -8.29 -11.47 7.12
N LYS A 60 -9.51 -11.89 6.77
CA LYS A 60 -9.77 -13.25 6.29
C LYS A 60 -9.74 -13.31 4.77
N PRO A 61 -9.23 -14.41 4.17
CA PRO A 61 -9.18 -14.55 2.73
C PRO A 61 -10.54 -14.45 2.06
N VAL A 62 -10.61 -13.68 0.98
CA VAL A 62 -11.76 -13.55 0.10
C VAL A 62 -11.43 -14.24 -1.22
N PRO A 63 -12.23 -15.25 -1.66
CA PRO A 63 -11.98 -15.91 -2.93
C PRO A 63 -12.21 -14.97 -4.11
N LEU A 64 -11.43 -15.15 -5.18
CA LEU A 64 -11.65 -14.42 -6.43
C LEU A 64 -12.94 -14.86 -7.12
N ALA A 65 -13.71 -13.89 -7.57
CA ALA A 65 -14.90 -14.06 -8.38
C ALA A 65 -14.90 -13.04 -9.54
N ALA A 66 -15.71 -11.98 -9.42
CA ALA A 66 -15.81 -10.92 -10.43
C ALA A 66 -14.76 -9.80 -10.28
N GLN A 67 -13.93 -9.86 -9.26
CA GLN A 67 -12.92 -8.84 -9.00
C GLN A 67 -11.85 -8.81 -10.10
N SER A 68 -11.33 -7.61 -10.36
CA SER A 68 -10.25 -7.41 -11.32
C SER A 68 -9.19 -6.47 -10.77
N LEU A 69 -7.98 -6.64 -11.25
CA LEU A 69 -6.82 -5.83 -10.91
C LEU A 69 -6.08 -5.44 -12.18
N ALA A 70 -5.75 -4.17 -12.33
CA ALA A 70 -4.80 -3.69 -13.31
C ALA A 70 -3.58 -3.13 -12.57
N VAL A 71 -2.39 -3.44 -13.04
CA VAL A 71 -1.14 -3.01 -12.40
C VAL A 71 -0.25 -2.33 -13.42
N THR A 72 0.29 -1.18 -13.03
CA THR A 72 1.29 -0.45 -13.79
C THR A 72 2.52 -0.17 -12.93
N THR A 73 3.67 -0.03 -13.58
CA THR A 73 4.94 0.38 -12.99
C THR A 73 5.58 1.47 -13.85
N GLY A 74 6.73 2.00 -13.44
CA GLY A 74 7.46 3.04 -14.15
C GLY A 74 7.03 4.45 -13.78
N ASP A 75 7.55 5.41 -14.54
CA ASP A 75 7.32 6.83 -14.30
C ASP A 75 5.96 7.29 -14.84
N ARG A 76 5.44 8.39 -14.28
CA ARG A 76 4.19 9.01 -14.75
C ARG A 76 4.18 9.34 -16.24
N GLY A 77 5.35 9.67 -16.82
CA GLY A 77 5.49 9.99 -18.24
C GLY A 77 5.58 8.75 -19.15
N ASN A 78 5.91 7.59 -18.58
CA ASN A 78 6.04 6.33 -19.32
C ASN A 78 5.58 5.13 -18.47
N PRO A 79 4.28 5.06 -18.12
CA PRO A 79 3.75 3.95 -17.35
C PRO A 79 3.78 2.65 -18.16
N GLN A 80 4.27 1.57 -17.55
CA GLN A 80 4.32 0.24 -18.13
C GLN A 80 3.24 -0.63 -17.49
N LYS A 81 2.36 -1.19 -18.31
CA LYS A 81 1.33 -2.13 -17.84
C LYS A 81 1.94 -3.50 -17.61
N LEU A 82 1.70 -4.07 -16.44
CA LEU A 82 2.09 -5.42 -16.09
C LEU A 82 0.96 -6.41 -16.40
N THR A 83 1.35 -7.63 -16.81
CA THR A 83 0.40 -8.73 -16.98
C THR A 83 -0.08 -9.18 -15.59
N VAL A 84 -1.40 -9.26 -15.40
CA VAL A 84 -2.02 -9.77 -14.18
C VAL A 84 -2.65 -11.12 -14.48
N GLU A 85 -2.17 -12.15 -13.80
CA GLU A 85 -2.74 -13.49 -13.81
C GLU A 85 -3.63 -13.68 -12.57
N LYS A 86 -4.51 -14.66 -12.60
CA LYS A 86 -5.33 -15.06 -11.43
C LYS A 86 -5.02 -16.50 -11.08
N ASP A 87 -4.86 -16.78 -9.80
CA ASP A 87 -4.85 -18.14 -9.27
C ASP A 87 -6.04 -18.35 -8.30
N ALA A 88 -6.08 -19.49 -7.63
CA ALA A 88 -7.16 -19.82 -6.71
C ALA A 88 -7.22 -18.88 -5.48
N THR A 89 -6.16 -18.15 -5.17
CA THR A 89 -5.97 -17.41 -3.92
C THR A 89 -5.77 -15.92 -4.11
N GLY A 90 -5.58 -15.44 -5.33
CA GLY A 90 -5.34 -14.02 -5.57
C GLY A 90 -4.91 -13.67 -6.98
N PHE A 91 -4.33 -12.49 -7.11
CA PHE A 91 -3.72 -12.02 -8.34
C PHE A 91 -2.21 -12.25 -8.31
N VAL A 92 -1.66 -12.55 -9.47
CA VAL A 92 -0.22 -12.80 -9.63
C VAL A 92 0.33 -11.82 -10.65
N VAL A 93 1.38 -11.10 -10.29
CA VAL A 93 2.00 -10.03 -11.09
C VAL A 93 3.50 -10.23 -11.12
N PRO A 94 4.19 -10.01 -12.27
CA PRO A 94 5.65 -10.03 -12.29
C PRO A 94 6.28 -9.09 -11.27
N LYS A 95 7.35 -9.51 -10.62
CA LYS A 95 8.12 -8.66 -9.72
C LYS A 95 8.80 -7.54 -10.51
N VAL A 96 8.83 -6.35 -9.96
CA VAL A 96 9.53 -5.20 -10.52
C VAL A 96 10.92 -5.05 -9.90
N LYS A 97 11.73 -4.16 -10.44
CA LYS A 97 13.04 -3.86 -9.86
C LYS A 97 12.91 -3.11 -8.54
N ALA A 98 13.91 -3.27 -7.70
CA ALA A 98 14.02 -2.51 -6.46
C ALA A 98 13.96 -1.00 -6.73
N GLY A 99 13.16 -0.27 -5.96
CA GLY A 99 12.92 1.16 -6.09
C GLY A 99 11.83 1.55 -7.09
N GLU A 100 11.26 0.60 -7.83
CA GLU A 100 10.13 0.89 -8.72
C GLU A 100 8.81 0.95 -7.95
N TRP A 101 7.92 1.83 -8.42
CA TRP A 101 6.57 1.95 -7.91
C TRP A 101 5.61 0.99 -8.60
N LEU A 102 4.70 0.39 -7.84
CA LEU A 102 3.54 -0.31 -8.35
C LEU A 102 2.29 0.52 -8.06
N ILE A 103 1.49 0.72 -9.10
CA ILE A 103 0.17 1.34 -9.03
C ILE A 103 -0.86 0.27 -9.36
N LEU A 104 -1.72 -0.05 -8.39
CA LEU A 104 -2.72 -1.10 -8.47
C LEU A 104 -4.10 -0.46 -8.55
N GLN A 105 -4.87 -0.80 -9.58
CA GLN A 105 -6.24 -0.36 -9.76
C GLN A 105 -7.18 -1.56 -9.58
N TYR A 106 -7.78 -1.64 -8.42
CA TYR A 106 -8.69 -2.72 -8.04
C TYR A 106 -10.15 -2.36 -8.33
N LYS A 107 -10.91 -3.32 -8.84
CA LYS A 107 -12.37 -3.24 -8.97
C LYS A 107 -13.00 -4.47 -8.31
N ASN A 108 -13.99 -4.23 -7.48
CA ASN A 108 -14.74 -5.31 -6.82
C ASN A 108 -15.71 -6.03 -7.76
N ALA A 109 -16.14 -5.37 -8.83
CA ALA A 109 -16.99 -5.90 -9.91
C ALA A 109 -16.67 -5.19 -11.22
N ALA A 110 -17.18 -5.70 -12.34
CA ALA A 110 -16.87 -5.17 -13.67
C ALA A 110 -17.30 -3.70 -13.86
N ASP A 111 -18.43 -3.31 -13.30
CA ASP A 111 -19.02 -1.98 -13.33
C ASP A 111 -18.61 -1.10 -12.14
N ALA A 112 -17.87 -1.65 -11.18
CA ALA A 112 -17.41 -0.90 -10.01
C ALA A 112 -16.36 0.14 -10.39
N LYS A 113 -16.34 1.25 -9.64
CA LYS A 113 -15.28 2.25 -9.73
C LYS A 113 -13.96 1.67 -9.22
N ALA A 114 -12.89 1.90 -9.95
CA ALA A 114 -11.55 1.47 -9.52
C ALA A 114 -11.11 2.20 -8.25
N ILE A 115 -10.53 1.46 -7.33
CA ILE A 115 -9.79 1.98 -6.17
C ILE A 115 -8.31 1.83 -6.50
N THR A 116 -7.55 2.90 -6.31
CA THR A 116 -6.12 2.92 -6.59
C THR A 116 -5.33 2.84 -5.31
N ALA A 117 -4.48 1.84 -5.21
CA ALA A 117 -3.45 1.71 -4.19
C ALA A 117 -2.07 1.74 -4.85
N ARG A 118 -1.04 2.10 -4.09
CA ARG A 118 0.34 2.18 -4.62
C ARG A 118 1.36 1.95 -3.52
N PHE A 119 2.50 1.39 -3.89
CA PHE A 119 3.65 1.31 -3.02
C PHE A 119 4.95 1.29 -3.84
N GLU A 120 6.03 1.69 -3.22
CA GLU A 120 7.38 1.55 -3.74
C GLU A 120 7.95 0.20 -3.30
N TYR A 121 8.51 -0.57 -4.24
CA TYR A 121 9.21 -1.81 -3.92
C TYR A 121 10.62 -1.49 -3.42
N ASN A 122 10.72 -0.90 -2.23
CA ASN A 122 11.98 -0.54 -1.60
C ASN A 122 12.56 -1.73 -0.83
N THR A 123 13.59 -2.36 -1.39
CA THR A 123 14.26 -3.54 -0.82
C THR A 123 15.46 -3.21 0.07
N VAL A 124 15.68 -1.93 0.40
CA VAL A 124 16.69 -1.55 1.39
C VAL A 124 16.33 -2.19 2.73
N ILE A 125 17.34 -2.73 3.41
CA ILE A 125 17.13 -3.38 4.71
C ILE A 125 17.06 -2.31 5.81
N CYS A 126 15.96 -2.32 6.55
CA CYS A 126 15.81 -1.50 7.75
C CYS A 126 16.81 -1.91 8.82
N GLU A 127 17.56 -0.96 9.36
CA GLU A 127 18.58 -1.26 10.37
C GLU A 127 18.01 -1.74 11.71
N GLU A 128 16.78 -1.35 12.04
CA GLU A 128 16.10 -1.71 13.28
C GLU A 128 15.49 -3.11 13.24
N CYS A 129 14.56 -3.36 12.31
CA CYS A 129 13.82 -4.64 12.26
C CYS A 129 14.42 -5.68 11.32
N LYS A 130 15.46 -5.33 10.55
CA LYS A 130 16.13 -6.20 9.56
C LYS A 130 15.22 -6.71 8.43
N ALA A 131 14.04 -6.12 8.27
CA ALA A 131 13.16 -6.37 7.14
C ALA A 131 13.44 -5.39 6.01
N GLU A 132 13.01 -5.73 4.78
CA GLU A 132 13.01 -4.77 3.67
C GLU A 132 12.04 -3.61 3.95
N GLU A 133 12.40 -2.39 3.57
CA GLU A 133 11.63 -1.18 3.86
C GLU A 133 10.18 -1.23 3.38
N TRP A 134 9.90 -1.91 2.25
CA TRP A 134 8.54 -2.03 1.72
C TRP A 134 7.60 -2.86 2.62
N VAL A 135 8.13 -3.64 3.57
CA VAL A 135 7.39 -4.41 4.59
C VAL A 135 7.86 -4.07 6.02
N CYS A 136 8.48 -2.93 6.22
CA CYS A 136 9.01 -2.51 7.53
C CYS A 136 7.93 -1.87 8.39
N LYS A 137 7.71 -2.40 9.61
CA LYS A 137 6.77 -1.88 10.61
C LYS A 137 7.35 -0.82 11.56
N CYS A 138 8.65 -0.51 11.50
CA CYS A 138 9.31 0.31 12.53
C CYS A 138 8.69 1.70 12.66
N LYS A 139 8.16 2.27 11.58
CA LYS A 139 7.51 3.59 11.58
C LYS A 139 6.22 3.63 12.40
N GLU A 140 5.52 2.52 12.58
CA GLU A 140 4.33 2.44 13.44
C GLU A 140 4.67 2.44 14.93
N ALA A 141 5.87 1.95 15.30
CA ALA A 141 6.28 1.86 16.70
C ALA A 141 6.63 3.24 17.30
N GLU A 142 7.06 4.19 16.49
CA GLU A 142 7.37 5.55 16.94
C GLU A 142 6.13 6.39 17.22
N GLU A 143 5.03 6.19 16.48
CA GLU A 143 3.77 6.91 16.70
C GLU A 143 3.06 6.47 17.99
N LYS A 144 3.20 5.21 18.40
CA LYS A 144 2.59 4.69 19.63
C LYS A 144 3.33 5.08 20.92
N LYS A 145 4.51 5.71 20.82
CA LYS A 145 5.31 6.17 21.96
C LYS A 145 5.16 7.68 22.27
N LYS A 146 4.39 8.40 21.50
CA LYS A 146 4.02 9.79 21.77
C LYS A 146 2.59 9.87 22.30
#